data_18fdd04293a56d920662823ae93fadf6
#
_entry.id   18fdd04293a56d920662823ae93fadf6
#
_cell.length_a   1.000
_cell.length_b   1.000
_cell.length_c   1.000
_cell.angle_alpha   90.00
_cell.angle_beta   90.00
_cell.angle_gamma   90.00
#
_symmetry.space_group_name_H-M   'P 1'
#
loop_
_entity.id
_entity.type
_entity.pdbx_description
1 polymer ?
#
loop_
_entity_poly.entity_id
_entity_poly.type
_entity_poly.pdbx_seq_one_letter_code
_entity_poly.pdbx_strand_id
1 'polypeptide(L)'
;MTLFSAPDEPASHRTRIVLAEKDVEIEIVSVTPGRFPEDLLDLNPDHSLPTLVDRDLVLYDSRIIIEYLDERFPHPPLMPVDPVSRAQFRLALHRIERDWYGLAAKLDKGGPDGPDAPRLRSELRDLIVQTTDFVRNKPYFVSDELSLVDVTIAPLLWRLPRYRIELPKDAAPLLKYANLLFSRPAFRMSLSVQEREMRIA
;
A
#
# COMPACT_ATOMS: atom_id res chain seq x y z
N MET A 1 1.08 -19.38 9.24
CA MET A 1 1.41 -18.31 8.25
C MET A 1 2.14 -17.22 8.98
N THR A 2 3.25 -16.73 8.44
CA THR A 2 4.07 -15.67 9.05
C THR A 2 4.37 -14.61 8.01
N LEU A 3 4.21 -13.33 8.36
CA LEU A 3 4.56 -12.19 7.51
C LEU A 3 5.77 -11.45 8.11
N PHE A 4 6.88 -11.44 7.39
CA PHE A 4 7.99 -10.53 7.67
C PHE A 4 7.69 -9.17 7.02
N SER A 5 7.64 -8.11 7.82
CA SER A 5 7.08 -6.83 7.42
C SER A 5 7.93 -5.67 7.91
N ALA A 6 8.28 -4.75 7.02
CA ALA A 6 8.87 -3.49 7.43
C ALA A 6 7.84 -2.61 8.16
N PRO A 7 8.24 -1.90 9.22
CA PRO A 7 7.30 -1.12 10.03
C PRO A 7 6.83 0.18 9.38
N ASP A 8 7.54 0.69 8.36
CA ASP A 8 7.27 2.01 7.77
C ASP A 8 7.23 2.04 6.24
N GLU A 9 7.32 0.87 5.57
CA GLU A 9 7.26 0.77 4.11
C GLU A 9 5.83 0.63 3.59
N PRO A 10 5.45 1.35 2.50
CA PRO A 10 4.11 1.27 1.93
C PRO A 10 3.76 -0.13 1.41
N ALA A 11 4.73 -0.89 0.87
CA ALA A 11 4.54 -2.25 0.38
C ALA A 11 4.17 -3.23 1.51
N SER A 12 4.86 -3.14 2.63
CA SER A 12 4.56 -3.90 3.85
C SER A 12 3.20 -3.49 4.45
N HIS A 13 2.88 -2.19 4.46
CA HIS A 13 1.61 -1.69 4.98
C HIS A 13 0.42 -2.21 4.18
N ARG A 14 0.45 -2.16 2.83
CA ARG A 14 -0.68 -2.68 2.03
C ARG A 14 -0.96 -4.17 2.28
N THR A 15 0.08 -4.96 2.52
CA THR A 15 -0.08 -6.38 2.85
C THR A 15 -0.80 -6.55 4.19
N ARG A 16 -0.43 -5.76 5.21
CA ARG A 16 -1.12 -5.76 6.50
C ARG A 16 -2.57 -5.27 6.40
N ILE A 17 -2.87 -4.31 5.50
CA ILE A 17 -4.25 -3.88 5.24
C ILE A 17 -5.07 -5.05 4.70
N VAL A 18 -4.55 -5.80 3.71
CA VAL A 18 -5.27 -6.96 3.14
C VAL A 18 -5.54 -8.00 4.22
N LEU A 19 -4.56 -8.36 5.04
CA LEU A 19 -4.76 -9.30 6.14
C LEU A 19 -5.87 -8.84 7.09
N ALA A 20 -5.88 -7.57 7.45
CA ALA A 20 -6.90 -7.00 8.32
C ALA A 20 -8.29 -6.92 7.65
N GLU A 21 -8.38 -6.62 6.35
CA GLU A 21 -9.65 -6.64 5.60
C GLU A 21 -10.20 -8.05 5.41
N LYS A 22 -9.33 -9.06 5.40
CA LYS A 22 -9.70 -10.48 5.35
C LYS A 22 -10.00 -11.08 6.72
N ASP A 23 -9.81 -10.33 7.80
CA ASP A 23 -9.92 -10.82 9.18
C ASP A 23 -9.04 -12.06 9.44
N VAL A 24 -7.82 -12.03 8.90
CA VAL A 24 -6.86 -13.13 9.00
C VAL A 24 -5.79 -12.79 10.02
N GLU A 25 -5.82 -13.50 11.14
CA GLU A 25 -4.80 -13.39 12.17
C GLU A 25 -3.60 -14.30 11.83
N ILE A 26 -2.43 -13.68 11.72
CA ILE A 26 -1.15 -14.38 11.51
C ILE A 26 -0.06 -13.76 12.36
N GLU A 27 1.05 -14.44 12.48
CA GLU A 27 2.25 -13.88 13.08
C GLU A 27 2.83 -12.80 12.14
N ILE A 28 3.02 -11.58 12.66
CA ILE A 28 3.68 -10.49 11.94
C ILE A 28 5.01 -10.19 12.63
N VAL A 29 6.11 -10.52 11.96
CA VAL A 29 7.47 -10.26 12.42
C VAL A 29 7.91 -8.90 11.85
N SER A 30 8.13 -7.94 12.75
CA SER A 30 8.63 -6.62 12.34
C SER A 30 10.12 -6.70 12.04
N VAL A 31 10.50 -6.34 10.82
CA VAL A 31 11.89 -6.39 10.34
C VAL A 31 12.34 -5.00 9.93
N THR A 32 13.44 -4.54 10.52
CA THR A 32 14.07 -3.29 10.09
C THR A 32 14.85 -3.53 8.80
N PRO A 33 14.61 -2.75 7.72
CA PRO A 33 15.38 -2.88 6.49
C PRO A 33 16.90 -2.87 6.74
N GLY A 34 17.58 -3.83 6.14
CA GLY A 34 19.03 -4.01 6.33
C GLY A 34 19.45 -4.81 7.57
N ARG A 35 18.50 -5.25 8.41
CA ARG A 35 18.73 -6.13 9.57
C ARG A 35 17.80 -7.35 9.49
N PHE A 36 18.08 -8.22 8.55
CA PHE A 36 17.24 -9.39 8.29
C PHE A 36 17.59 -10.54 9.24
N PRO A 37 16.57 -11.23 9.83
CA PRO A 37 16.78 -12.49 10.54
C PRO A 37 17.38 -13.56 9.61
N GLU A 38 18.17 -14.49 10.17
CA GLU A 38 18.77 -15.59 9.38
C GLU A 38 17.72 -16.40 8.64
N ASP A 39 16.62 -16.74 9.31
CA ASP A 39 15.50 -17.47 8.71
C ASP A 39 14.95 -16.77 7.45
N LEU A 40 14.89 -15.44 7.46
CA LEU A 40 14.41 -14.68 6.30
C LEU A 40 15.43 -14.69 5.15
N LEU A 41 16.72 -14.66 5.47
CA LEU A 41 17.79 -14.70 4.46
C LEU A 41 17.78 -16.03 3.70
N ASP A 42 17.52 -17.13 4.39
CA ASP A 42 17.43 -18.46 3.78
C ASP A 42 16.16 -18.63 2.94
N LEU A 43 15.04 -18.01 3.36
CA LEU A 43 13.73 -18.15 2.71
C LEU A 43 13.56 -17.24 1.48
N ASN A 44 14.13 -16.03 1.51
CA ASN A 44 13.97 -15.03 0.44
C ASN A 44 15.34 -14.57 -0.10
N PRO A 45 15.78 -15.07 -1.25
CA PRO A 45 17.07 -14.70 -1.84
C PRO A 45 17.15 -13.22 -2.26
N ASP A 46 16.00 -12.54 -2.46
CA ASP A 46 15.98 -11.11 -2.79
C ASP A 46 16.11 -10.21 -1.56
N HIS A 47 16.07 -10.80 -0.36
CA HIS A 47 16.15 -10.07 0.92
C HIS A 47 15.22 -8.86 0.96
N SER A 48 14.00 -9.03 0.44
CA SER A 48 13.01 -7.95 0.31
C SER A 48 11.86 -8.09 1.32
N LEU A 49 11.19 -7.00 1.59
CA LEU A 49 10.00 -6.95 2.45
C LEU A 49 8.81 -6.35 1.65
N PRO A 50 7.62 -6.83 1.91
CA PRO A 50 7.24 -7.93 2.80
C PRO A 50 7.59 -9.30 2.21
N THR A 51 7.79 -10.30 3.10
CA THR A 51 7.88 -11.72 2.73
C THR A 51 6.83 -12.49 3.52
N LEU A 52 5.99 -13.26 2.82
CA LEU A 52 4.97 -14.12 3.40
C LEU A 52 5.40 -15.60 3.34
N VAL A 53 5.28 -16.29 4.44
CA VAL A 53 5.49 -17.74 4.53
C VAL A 53 4.16 -18.41 4.89
N ASP A 54 3.66 -19.28 4.02
CA ASP A 54 2.49 -20.12 4.25
C ASP A 54 2.85 -21.58 4.03
N ARG A 55 3.17 -22.31 5.10
CA ARG A 55 3.73 -23.67 5.07
C ARG A 55 5.02 -23.70 4.24
N ASP A 56 5.05 -24.45 3.14
CA ASP A 56 6.21 -24.58 2.26
C ASP A 56 6.26 -23.47 1.17
N LEU A 57 5.21 -22.63 1.09
CA LEU A 57 5.14 -21.54 0.13
C LEU A 57 5.78 -20.29 0.73
N VAL A 58 6.78 -19.75 0.02
CA VAL A 58 7.39 -18.46 0.33
C VAL A 58 7.08 -17.49 -0.81
N LEU A 59 6.44 -16.36 -0.48
CA LEU A 59 6.14 -15.29 -1.43
C LEU A 59 6.83 -14.00 -1.01
N TYR A 60 7.44 -13.36 -1.95
CA TYR A 60 7.96 -12.00 -1.85
C TYR A 60 7.43 -11.20 -3.04
N ASP A 61 7.53 -9.84 -2.99
CA ASP A 61 6.74 -8.91 -3.77
C ASP A 61 5.28 -8.80 -3.29
N SER A 62 5.02 -7.66 -2.66
CA SER A 62 3.70 -7.41 -2.05
C SER A 62 2.53 -7.45 -3.05
N ARG A 63 2.76 -7.24 -4.36
CA ARG A 63 1.72 -7.37 -5.40
C ARG A 63 1.22 -8.80 -5.51
N ILE A 64 2.16 -9.74 -5.52
CA ILE A 64 1.85 -11.18 -5.56
C ILE A 64 1.20 -11.61 -4.24
N ILE A 65 1.75 -11.15 -3.12
CA ILE A 65 1.22 -11.50 -1.79
C ILE A 65 -0.23 -11.06 -1.63
N ILE A 66 -0.59 -9.82 -2.01
CA ILE A 66 -1.97 -9.33 -1.84
C ILE A 66 -2.97 -10.04 -2.77
N GLU A 67 -2.57 -10.40 -3.99
CA GLU A 67 -3.41 -11.23 -4.87
C GLU A 67 -3.58 -12.64 -4.31
N TYR A 68 -2.48 -13.27 -3.83
CA TYR A 68 -2.54 -14.58 -3.17
C TYR A 68 -3.48 -14.57 -1.97
N LEU A 69 -3.38 -13.55 -1.10
CA LEU A 69 -4.24 -13.43 0.07
C LEU A 69 -5.72 -13.24 -0.31
N ASP A 70 -6.02 -12.48 -1.38
CA ASP A 70 -7.38 -12.32 -1.88
C ASP A 70 -7.96 -13.64 -2.42
N GLU A 71 -7.16 -14.42 -3.13
CA GLU A 71 -7.57 -15.73 -3.66
C GLU A 71 -7.65 -16.80 -2.57
N ARG A 72 -6.74 -16.79 -1.60
CA ARG A 72 -6.69 -17.74 -0.49
C ARG A 72 -7.83 -17.53 0.50
N PHE A 73 -8.25 -16.28 0.71
CA PHE A 73 -9.34 -15.85 1.57
C PHE A 73 -10.35 -15.05 0.74
N PRO A 74 -11.27 -15.71 0.02
CA PRO A 74 -12.08 -15.06 -1.03
C PRO A 74 -13.13 -14.08 -0.50
N HIS A 75 -13.34 -13.99 0.81
CA HIS A 75 -14.34 -13.10 1.40
C HIS A 75 -13.75 -12.16 2.45
N PRO A 76 -14.09 -10.86 2.39
CA PRO A 76 -14.71 -10.15 1.28
C PRO A 76 -13.79 -10.11 0.05
N PRO A 77 -14.33 -10.17 -1.21
CA PRO A 77 -13.50 -10.09 -2.40
C PRO A 77 -12.91 -8.68 -2.54
N LEU A 78 -11.62 -8.61 -2.89
CA LEU A 78 -10.92 -7.34 -3.15
C LEU A 78 -10.57 -7.16 -4.63
N MET A 79 -10.92 -8.13 -5.47
CA MET A 79 -10.81 -8.04 -6.93
C MET A 79 -12.14 -8.38 -7.59
N PRO A 80 -12.49 -7.69 -8.70
CA PRO A 80 -13.69 -8.02 -9.47
C PRO A 80 -13.68 -9.47 -9.96
N VAL A 81 -14.86 -10.08 -10.05
CA VAL A 81 -15.01 -11.45 -10.59
C VAL A 81 -14.95 -11.46 -12.11
N ASP A 82 -15.51 -10.43 -12.74
CA ASP A 82 -15.55 -10.31 -14.20
C ASP A 82 -14.15 -10.06 -14.78
N PRO A 83 -13.75 -10.81 -15.84
CA PRO A 83 -12.39 -10.74 -16.37
C PRO A 83 -11.99 -9.37 -16.92
N VAL A 84 -12.92 -8.60 -17.48
CA VAL A 84 -12.63 -7.28 -18.08
C VAL A 84 -12.30 -6.29 -16.98
N SER A 85 -13.16 -6.19 -15.97
CA SER A 85 -12.92 -5.34 -14.80
C SER A 85 -11.64 -5.75 -14.05
N ARG A 86 -11.41 -7.06 -13.89
CA ARG A 86 -10.19 -7.58 -13.26
C ARG A 86 -8.93 -7.16 -14.02
N ALA A 87 -8.95 -7.21 -15.35
CA ALA A 87 -7.84 -6.75 -16.17
C ALA A 87 -7.60 -5.22 -16.03
N GLN A 88 -8.67 -4.43 -15.99
CA GLN A 88 -8.59 -2.98 -15.77
C GLN A 88 -8.00 -2.65 -14.39
N PHE A 89 -8.40 -3.37 -13.34
CA PHE A 89 -7.87 -3.20 -11.99
C PHE A 89 -6.37 -3.58 -11.93
N ARG A 90 -5.96 -4.67 -12.55
CA ARG A 90 -4.53 -5.03 -12.67
C ARG A 90 -3.72 -3.98 -13.42
N LEU A 91 -4.29 -3.37 -14.45
CA LEU A 91 -3.64 -2.27 -15.16
C LEU A 91 -3.50 -1.03 -14.27
N ALA A 92 -4.51 -0.71 -13.46
CA ALA A 92 -4.43 0.37 -12.48
C ALA A 92 -3.35 0.08 -11.42
N LEU A 93 -3.34 -1.12 -10.84
CA LEU A 93 -2.30 -1.57 -9.90
C LEU A 93 -0.89 -1.44 -10.49
N HIS A 94 -0.71 -1.90 -11.74
CA HIS A 94 0.58 -1.79 -12.44
C HIS A 94 1.05 -0.34 -12.58
N ARG A 95 0.15 0.58 -12.94
CA ARG A 95 0.48 2.02 -13.07
C ARG A 95 0.84 2.64 -11.73
N ILE A 96 0.04 2.38 -10.68
CA ILE A 96 0.31 2.89 -9.33
C ILE A 96 1.68 2.39 -8.84
N GLU A 97 1.98 1.12 -9.04
CA GLU A 97 3.25 0.52 -8.65
C GLU A 97 4.43 1.18 -9.36
N ARG A 98 4.35 1.27 -10.68
CA ARG A 98 5.43 1.83 -11.48
C ARG A 98 5.66 3.31 -11.18
N ASP A 99 4.57 4.08 -11.09
CA ASP A 99 4.65 5.54 -11.05
C ASP A 99 4.70 6.05 -9.60
N TRP A 100 3.75 5.68 -8.74
CA TRP A 100 3.65 6.23 -7.39
C TRP A 100 4.64 5.59 -6.43
N TYR A 101 4.67 4.25 -6.37
CA TYR A 101 5.63 3.54 -5.51
C TYR A 101 7.07 3.80 -5.95
N GLY A 102 7.31 3.87 -7.26
CA GLY A 102 8.63 4.23 -7.80
C GLY A 102 9.12 5.61 -7.37
N LEU A 103 8.23 6.62 -7.32
CA LEU A 103 8.56 7.97 -6.83
C LEU A 103 8.70 7.99 -5.31
N ALA A 104 7.81 7.31 -4.57
CA ALA A 104 7.89 7.20 -3.13
C ALA A 104 9.20 6.56 -2.68
N ALA A 105 9.62 5.47 -3.31
CA ALA A 105 10.89 4.81 -3.02
C ALA A 105 12.11 5.72 -3.26
N LYS A 106 12.07 6.56 -4.31
CA LYS A 106 13.13 7.56 -4.55
C LYS A 106 13.14 8.64 -3.48
N LEU A 107 11.97 9.10 -3.01
CA LEU A 107 11.84 10.06 -1.92
C LEU A 107 12.37 9.46 -0.60
N ASP A 108 12.01 8.21 -0.28
CA ASP A 108 12.49 7.52 0.92
C ASP A 108 14.01 7.33 0.89
N LYS A 109 14.57 6.95 -0.25
CA LYS A 109 16.02 6.77 -0.45
C LYS A 109 16.81 8.08 -0.40
N GLY A 110 16.28 9.14 -1.03
CA GLY A 110 16.95 10.45 -1.10
C GLY A 110 16.78 11.31 0.15
N GLY A 111 15.83 10.95 0.98
CA GLY A 111 15.44 11.73 2.17
C GLY A 111 14.64 12.99 1.84
N PRO A 112 14.03 13.61 2.86
CA PRO A 112 13.12 14.74 2.69
C PRO A 112 13.80 16.00 2.16
N ASP A 113 15.10 16.17 2.34
CA ASP A 113 15.86 17.33 1.91
C ASP A 113 16.86 17.01 0.79
N GLY A 114 16.69 15.82 0.14
CA GLY A 114 17.50 15.41 -0.99
C GLY A 114 17.37 16.37 -2.21
N PRO A 115 18.39 16.46 -3.08
CA PRO A 115 18.42 17.44 -4.18
C PRO A 115 17.25 17.23 -5.17
N ASP A 116 16.78 16.03 -5.36
CA ASP A 116 15.65 15.70 -6.25
C ASP A 116 14.28 15.77 -5.53
N ALA A 117 14.23 15.91 -4.22
CA ALA A 117 13.00 15.83 -3.44
C ALA A 117 11.91 16.81 -3.92
N PRO A 118 12.18 18.09 -4.23
CA PRO A 118 11.15 19.02 -4.71
C PRO A 118 10.50 18.54 -6.02
N ARG A 119 11.30 18.05 -6.97
CA ARG A 119 10.81 17.52 -8.25
C ARG A 119 9.97 16.26 -8.05
N LEU A 120 10.49 15.29 -7.28
CA LEU A 120 9.78 14.02 -7.00
C LEU A 120 8.45 14.23 -6.28
N ARG A 121 8.39 15.19 -5.34
CA ARG A 121 7.14 15.58 -4.65
C ARG A 121 6.12 16.15 -5.63
N SER A 122 6.54 17.07 -6.50
CA SER A 122 5.65 17.64 -7.51
C SER A 122 5.11 16.58 -8.44
N GLU A 123 5.98 15.70 -8.94
CA GLU A 123 5.60 14.59 -9.82
C GLU A 123 4.59 13.63 -9.14
N LEU A 124 4.87 13.20 -7.91
CA LEU A 124 3.97 12.31 -7.17
C LEU A 124 2.63 13.00 -6.86
N ARG A 125 2.66 14.26 -6.42
CA ARG A 125 1.43 15.04 -6.19
C ARG A 125 0.59 15.13 -7.44
N ASP A 126 1.19 15.46 -8.59
CA ASP A 126 0.47 15.69 -9.84
C ASP A 126 -0.16 14.38 -10.36
N LEU A 127 0.54 13.24 -10.22
CA LEU A 127 -0.02 11.93 -10.52
C LEU A 127 -1.21 11.57 -9.62
N ILE A 128 -1.11 11.87 -8.32
CA ILE A 128 -2.21 11.64 -7.37
C ILE A 128 -3.41 12.51 -7.73
N VAL A 129 -3.19 13.79 -8.00
CA VAL A 129 -4.26 14.74 -8.35
C VAL A 129 -4.99 14.36 -9.64
N GLN A 130 -4.29 13.80 -10.63
CA GLN A 130 -4.91 13.29 -11.87
C GLN A 130 -5.94 12.18 -11.61
N THR A 131 -5.89 11.52 -10.47
CA THR A 131 -6.86 10.48 -10.12
C THR A 131 -8.13 10.99 -9.45
N THR A 132 -8.27 12.31 -9.25
CA THR A 132 -9.41 12.93 -8.56
C THR A 132 -10.76 12.53 -9.16
N ASP A 133 -10.86 12.42 -10.48
CA ASP A 133 -12.12 12.09 -11.16
C ASP A 133 -12.54 10.62 -10.95
N PHE A 134 -11.57 9.71 -10.70
CA PHE A 134 -11.87 8.30 -10.44
C PHE A 134 -12.54 8.06 -9.08
N VAL A 135 -12.39 8.99 -8.14
CA VAL A 135 -12.96 8.91 -6.80
C VAL A 135 -14.05 9.95 -6.54
N ARG A 136 -14.42 10.76 -7.56
CA ARG A 136 -15.39 11.85 -7.41
C ARG A 136 -16.80 11.36 -7.15
N ASN A 137 -17.23 10.33 -7.88
CA ASN A 137 -18.61 9.85 -7.92
C ASN A 137 -18.77 8.44 -7.30
N LYS A 138 -17.70 7.87 -6.78
CA LYS A 138 -17.67 6.55 -6.17
C LYS A 138 -17.00 6.63 -4.81
N PRO A 139 -17.41 5.79 -3.84
CA PRO A 139 -16.77 5.77 -2.53
C PRO A 139 -15.34 5.24 -2.59
N TYR A 140 -15.06 4.32 -3.54
CA TYR A 140 -13.75 3.75 -3.77
C TYR A 140 -13.27 4.01 -5.20
N PHE A 141 -12.06 3.61 -5.52
CA PHE A 141 -11.44 3.87 -6.82
C PHE A 141 -12.23 3.18 -7.95
N VAL A 142 -12.99 3.97 -8.70
CA VAL A 142 -13.88 3.54 -9.80
C VAL A 142 -14.92 2.47 -9.38
N SER A 143 -15.15 2.28 -8.08
CA SER A 143 -15.96 1.19 -7.54
C SER A 143 -16.84 1.62 -6.38
N ASP A 144 -17.92 0.87 -6.13
CA ASP A 144 -18.75 0.98 -4.94
C ASP A 144 -18.22 0.13 -3.77
N GLU A 145 -17.27 -0.77 -4.05
CA GLU A 145 -16.67 -1.69 -3.10
C GLU A 145 -15.16 -1.49 -3.02
N LEU A 146 -14.59 -1.72 -1.83
CA LEU A 146 -13.15 -1.68 -1.60
C LEU A 146 -12.44 -2.73 -2.46
N SER A 147 -11.30 -2.35 -3.02
CA SER A 147 -10.51 -3.23 -3.88
C SER A 147 -9.01 -3.22 -3.54
N LEU A 148 -8.24 -4.11 -4.16
CA LEU A 148 -6.78 -4.10 -4.07
C LEU A 148 -6.17 -2.77 -4.58
N VAL A 149 -6.87 -2.05 -5.46
CA VAL A 149 -6.43 -0.72 -5.92
C VAL A 149 -6.45 0.26 -4.75
N ASP A 150 -7.54 0.30 -3.99
CA ASP A 150 -7.70 1.16 -2.82
C ASP A 150 -6.67 0.83 -1.74
N VAL A 151 -6.48 -0.46 -1.47
CA VAL A 151 -5.49 -0.97 -0.52
C VAL A 151 -4.07 -0.58 -0.93
N THR A 152 -3.79 -0.52 -2.24
CA THR A 152 -2.48 -0.10 -2.76
C THR A 152 -2.29 1.42 -2.69
N ILE A 153 -3.33 2.20 -2.89
CA ILE A 153 -3.30 3.67 -2.80
C ILE A 153 -3.18 4.16 -1.35
N ALA A 154 -3.91 3.54 -0.42
CA ALA A 154 -4.05 3.99 0.96
C ALA A 154 -2.71 4.23 1.70
N PRO A 155 -1.69 3.35 1.64
CA PRO A 155 -0.40 3.57 2.27
C PRO A 155 0.33 4.83 1.79
N LEU A 156 0.20 5.15 0.50
CA LEU A 156 0.85 6.33 -0.08
C LEU A 156 0.13 7.62 0.32
N LEU A 157 -1.20 7.63 0.30
CA LEU A 157 -2.00 8.76 0.80
C LEU A 157 -1.76 9.01 2.29
N TRP A 158 -1.54 7.93 3.07
CA TRP A 158 -1.22 8.05 4.49
C TRP A 158 0.11 8.78 4.71
N ARG A 159 1.09 8.58 3.82
CA ARG A 159 2.46 9.11 3.91
C ARG A 159 2.64 10.50 3.30
N LEU A 160 1.62 11.12 2.73
CA LEU A 160 1.73 12.46 2.14
C LEU A 160 2.34 13.51 3.09
N PRO A 161 1.98 13.58 4.39
CA PRO A 161 2.64 14.50 5.31
C PRO A 161 4.14 14.21 5.49
N ARG A 162 4.53 12.93 5.60
CA ARG A 162 5.95 12.51 5.68
C ARG A 162 6.73 12.97 4.44
N TYR A 163 6.11 12.90 3.27
CA TYR A 163 6.70 13.39 2.01
C TYR A 163 6.59 14.91 1.85
N ARG A 164 5.96 15.63 2.79
CA ARG A 164 5.67 17.06 2.69
C ARG A 164 4.91 17.40 1.41
N ILE A 165 3.92 16.59 1.06
CA ILE A 165 3.04 16.78 -0.08
C ILE A 165 1.67 17.23 0.43
N GLU A 166 1.25 18.41 -0.01
CA GLU A 166 -0.08 18.95 0.21
C GLU A 166 -0.91 18.84 -1.06
N LEU A 167 -2.13 18.34 -0.93
CA LEU A 167 -3.07 18.27 -2.04
C LEU A 167 -3.78 19.63 -2.20
N PRO A 168 -3.98 20.09 -3.44
CA PRO A 168 -4.65 21.36 -3.69
C PRO A 168 -6.14 21.28 -3.31
N LYS A 169 -6.78 22.45 -3.14
CA LYS A 169 -8.18 22.55 -2.70
C LYS A 169 -9.19 21.91 -3.65
N ASP A 170 -8.91 21.91 -4.93
CA ASP A 170 -9.73 21.27 -5.98
C ASP A 170 -9.65 19.73 -5.95
N ALA A 171 -8.66 19.16 -5.25
CA ALA A 171 -8.58 17.74 -4.95
C ALA A 171 -9.42 17.30 -3.71
N ALA A 172 -10.43 18.09 -3.31
CA ALA A 172 -11.32 17.74 -2.19
C ALA A 172 -11.94 16.33 -2.28
N PRO A 173 -12.30 15.78 -3.46
CA PRO A 173 -12.75 14.38 -3.56
C PRO A 173 -11.69 13.37 -3.11
N LEU A 174 -10.41 13.62 -3.41
CA LEU A 174 -9.29 12.76 -2.95
C LEU A 174 -9.13 12.81 -1.43
N LEU A 175 -9.30 13.98 -0.81
CA LEU A 175 -9.24 14.11 0.65
C LEU A 175 -10.39 13.34 1.32
N LYS A 176 -11.60 13.43 0.74
CA LYS A 176 -12.77 12.66 1.21
C LYS A 176 -12.51 11.15 1.09
N TYR A 177 -12.01 10.72 -0.05
CA TYR A 177 -11.64 9.32 -0.31
C TYR A 177 -10.56 8.82 0.67
N ALA A 178 -9.48 9.58 0.85
CA ALA A 178 -8.43 9.24 1.80
C ALA A 178 -8.99 9.07 3.23
N ASN A 179 -9.83 10.00 3.67
CA ASN A 179 -10.46 9.93 4.99
C ASN A 179 -11.38 8.70 5.13
N LEU A 180 -12.10 8.32 4.07
CA LEU A 180 -12.89 7.10 4.05
C LEU A 180 -12.00 5.87 4.27
N LEU A 181 -10.90 5.74 3.53
CA LEU A 181 -9.95 4.63 3.69
C LEU A 181 -9.36 4.59 5.10
N PHE A 182 -8.92 5.74 5.63
CA PHE A 182 -8.29 5.84 6.95
C PHE A 182 -9.26 5.60 8.11
N SER A 183 -10.56 5.80 7.89
CA SER A 183 -11.59 5.54 8.90
C SER A 183 -11.91 4.05 9.07
N ARG A 184 -11.54 3.21 8.12
CA ARG A 184 -11.81 1.77 8.17
C ARG A 184 -11.11 1.11 9.36
N PRO A 185 -11.80 0.24 10.11
CA PRO A 185 -11.17 -0.49 11.22
C PRO A 185 -9.93 -1.28 10.78
N ALA A 186 -10.00 -2.00 9.65
CA ALA A 186 -8.89 -2.77 9.11
C ALA A 186 -7.66 -1.91 8.79
N PHE A 187 -7.87 -0.71 8.22
CA PHE A 187 -6.77 0.22 7.99
C PHE A 187 -6.08 0.64 9.30
N ARG A 188 -6.86 0.99 10.33
CA ARG A 188 -6.34 1.38 11.64
C ARG A 188 -5.60 0.26 12.35
N MET A 189 -6.11 -0.97 12.24
CA MET A 189 -5.49 -2.17 12.80
C MET A 189 -4.16 -2.50 12.11
N SER A 190 -4.04 -2.24 10.81
CA SER A 190 -2.85 -2.53 10.01
C SER A 190 -1.66 -1.61 10.29
N LEU A 191 -1.89 -0.46 10.93
CA LEU A 191 -0.84 0.53 11.21
C LEU A 191 0.16 0.03 12.24
N SER A 192 1.45 0.09 11.90
CA SER A 192 2.55 -0.05 12.86
C SER A 192 2.62 1.15 13.81
N VAL A 193 3.47 1.08 14.84
CA VAL A 193 3.73 2.22 15.73
C VAL A 193 4.29 3.40 14.93
N GLN A 194 5.29 3.16 14.09
CA GLN A 194 5.94 4.19 13.26
C GLN A 194 4.96 4.85 12.30
N GLU A 195 4.05 4.07 11.71
CA GLU A 195 3.04 4.62 10.78
C GLU A 195 1.99 5.48 11.49
N ARG A 196 1.62 5.14 12.72
CA ARG A 196 0.73 5.99 13.53
C ARG A 196 1.35 7.35 13.81
N GLU A 197 2.65 7.37 14.12
CA GLU A 197 3.40 8.59 14.42
C GLU A 197 3.53 9.54 13.21
N MET A 198 3.44 9.04 11.97
CA MET A 198 3.55 9.87 10.76
C MET A 198 2.48 10.97 10.65
N ARG A 199 1.41 10.91 11.44
CA ARG A 199 0.29 11.88 11.40
C ARG A 199 -0.05 12.50 12.76
N ILE A 200 0.80 12.33 13.76
CA ILE A 200 0.62 12.94 15.10
C ILE A 200 1.27 14.33 15.17
N ALA A 201 1.96 14.76 14.11
CA ALA A 201 2.63 16.07 14.06
C ALA A 201 1.66 17.22 13.77
#